data_6314638effe9e1017a06b8cfdc49af24
#
_entry.id   6314638effe9e1017a06b8cfdc49af24
#
_cell.length_a   1.000
_cell.length_b   1.000
_cell.length_c   1.000
_cell.angle_alpha   90.00
_cell.angle_beta   90.00
_cell.angle_gamma   90.00
#
_symmetry.space_group_name_H-M   'P 1'
#
loop_
_entity.id
_entity.type
_entity.pdbx_description
1 polymer ?
#
loop_
_entity_poly.entity_id
_entity_poly.type
_entity_poly.pdbx_seq_one_letter_code
_entity_poly.pdbx_strand_id
1 'polypeptide(L)'
;MKEKDKDIFGEAVNLCSRIESITPSDEIYLSNSTFLALRKKNIQTSYIGEYDFKGFSNKEKVYKVFLKHNTIVFNDCYIWFSDIEKFSNITTNIELTEKVYDKYDTLVQKAIQKYNAKIINIIGDCFILAFDNGEDMFKATKSIFIEWDKFLIKESMNNFVRVGVHRGTIRMYRALVSGNDLNIAARLESAAIGFDIKRRNIISITSGAYQGIMDKVIKNEFKILSMNKFSENIEVRKRLQKNYDKIYIFHT
;
A
#
# COMPACT_ATOMS: atom_id res chain seq x y z
N MET A 1 13.08 -17.20 -32.07
CA MET A 1 12.10 -18.28 -31.78
C MET A 1 10.99 -17.65 -30.95
N LYS A 2 9.77 -17.52 -31.47
CA LYS A 2 8.63 -17.03 -30.71
C LYS A 2 8.22 -18.17 -29.74
N GLU A 3 8.25 -17.93 -28.44
CA GLU A 3 7.60 -18.79 -27.48
C GLU A 3 6.11 -18.82 -27.78
N LYS A 4 5.60 -20.02 -28.09
CA LYS A 4 4.16 -20.25 -28.20
C LYS A 4 3.60 -20.14 -26.80
N ASP A 5 2.59 -19.26 -26.61
CA ASP A 5 1.73 -19.23 -25.44
C ASP A 5 1.33 -20.68 -25.09
N LYS A 6 1.69 -21.12 -23.89
CA LYS A 6 1.24 -22.40 -23.36
C LYS A 6 -0.19 -22.22 -22.89
N ASP A 7 -1.14 -22.41 -23.78
CA ASP A 7 -2.54 -22.51 -23.40
C ASP A 7 -2.75 -23.70 -22.45
N ILE A 8 -3.51 -23.48 -21.39
CA ILE A 8 -3.88 -24.51 -20.43
C ILE A 8 -5.18 -25.17 -20.93
N PHE A 9 -5.11 -26.46 -21.23
CA PHE A 9 -6.26 -27.25 -21.69
C PHE A 9 -6.62 -28.31 -20.65
N GLY A 10 -7.90 -28.65 -20.58
CA GLY A 10 -8.41 -29.73 -19.75
C GLY A 10 -9.88 -29.54 -19.39
N GLU A 11 -10.52 -30.64 -19.01
CA GLU A 11 -11.96 -30.65 -18.64
C GLU A 11 -12.25 -29.68 -17.48
N ALA A 12 -11.35 -29.63 -16.47
CA ALA A 12 -11.47 -28.73 -15.33
C ALA A 12 -11.38 -27.25 -15.73
N VAL A 13 -10.52 -26.90 -16.71
CA VAL A 13 -10.38 -25.54 -17.23
C VAL A 13 -11.64 -25.14 -18.00
N ASN A 14 -12.15 -26.05 -18.83
CA ASN A 14 -13.40 -25.84 -19.58
C ASN A 14 -14.59 -25.65 -18.64
N LEU A 15 -14.69 -26.45 -17.58
CA LEU A 15 -15.74 -26.30 -16.57
C LEU A 15 -15.64 -24.97 -15.85
N CYS A 16 -14.42 -24.57 -15.46
CA CYS A 16 -14.17 -23.28 -14.80
C CYS A 16 -14.64 -22.11 -15.68
N SER A 17 -14.31 -22.11 -16.98
CA SER A 17 -14.77 -21.09 -17.92
C SER A 17 -16.30 -21.07 -18.08
N ARG A 18 -16.97 -22.23 -18.03
CA ARG A 18 -18.43 -22.28 -18.07
C ARG A 18 -19.09 -21.74 -16.81
N ILE A 19 -18.54 -22.06 -15.64
CA ILE A 19 -19.02 -21.52 -14.37
C ILE A 19 -18.78 -20.01 -14.32
N GLU A 20 -17.61 -19.53 -14.77
CA GLU A 20 -17.29 -18.10 -14.86
C GLU A 20 -18.34 -17.35 -15.68
N SER A 21 -18.76 -17.89 -16.85
CA SER A 21 -19.73 -17.23 -17.74
C SER A 21 -21.13 -17.00 -17.13
N ILE A 22 -21.48 -17.73 -16.06
CA ILE A 22 -22.75 -17.57 -15.33
C ILE A 22 -22.57 -16.86 -14.00
N THR A 23 -21.31 -16.53 -13.62
CA THR A 23 -21.00 -15.89 -12.33
C THR A 23 -21.20 -14.37 -12.45
N PRO A 24 -22.06 -13.76 -11.62
CA PRO A 24 -22.19 -12.30 -11.58
C PRO A 24 -20.89 -11.62 -11.17
N SER A 25 -20.76 -10.35 -11.55
CA SER A 25 -19.62 -9.52 -11.10
C SER A 25 -19.52 -9.52 -9.57
N ASP A 26 -18.28 -9.53 -9.05
CA ASP A 26 -17.97 -9.54 -7.62
C ASP A 26 -18.42 -10.80 -6.85
N GLU A 27 -18.76 -11.87 -7.54
CA GLU A 27 -19.10 -13.15 -6.94
C GLU A 27 -18.07 -14.23 -7.26
N ILE A 28 -18.02 -15.28 -6.44
CA ILE A 28 -17.21 -16.47 -6.69
C ILE A 28 -18.12 -17.68 -6.69
N TYR A 29 -18.15 -18.38 -7.82
CA TYR A 29 -18.87 -19.64 -7.94
C TYR A 29 -17.90 -20.81 -8.02
N LEU A 30 -18.31 -21.95 -7.49
CA LEU A 30 -17.53 -23.17 -7.41
C LEU A 30 -18.26 -24.33 -8.06
N SER A 31 -17.51 -25.23 -8.68
CA SER A 31 -17.98 -26.56 -9.03
C SER A 31 -18.23 -27.42 -7.78
N ASN A 32 -18.98 -28.48 -7.93
CA ASN A 32 -19.21 -29.45 -6.85
C ASN A 32 -17.90 -30.08 -6.35
N SER A 33 -16.97 -30.40 -7.23
CA SER A 33 -15.67 -30.97 -6.87
C SER A 33 -14.87 -29.99 -6.00
N THR A 34 -14.82 -28.71 -6.38
CA THR A 34 -14.16 -27.65 -5.61
C THR A 34 -14.84 -27.42 -4.26
N PHE A 35 -16.17 -27.40 -4.23
CA PHE A 35 -16.95 -27.31 -3.00
C PHE A 35 -16.62 -28.43 -2.02
N LEU A 36 -16.59 -29.68 -2.49
CA LEU A 36 -16.24 -30.84 -1.66
C LEU A 36 -14.81 -30.76 -1.11
N ALA A 37 -13.86 -30.29 -1.92
CA ALA A 37 -12.48 -30.09 -1.49
C ALA A 37 -12.35 -28.99 -0.41
N LEU A 38 -13.19 -27.95 -0.44
CA LEU A 38 -13.17 -26.85 0.49
C LEU A 38 -14.03 -27.06 1.75
N ARG A 39 -14.89 -28.08 1.78
CA ARG A 39 -15.86 -28.33 2.87
C ARG A 39 -15.26 -28.38 4.27
N LYS A 40 -13.98 -28.76 4.40
CA LYS A 40 -13.27 -28.81 5.70
C LYS A 40 -12.63 -27.48 6.12
N LYS A 41 -12.74 -26.40 5.33
CA LYS A 41 -12.00 -25.14 5.53
C LYS A 41 -12.85 -23.98 6.09
N ASN A 42 -14.01 -24.22 6.68
CA ASN A 42 -14.89 -23.17 7.24
C ASN A 42 -15.26 -22.04 6.26
N ILE A 43 -15.26 -22.33 4.96
CA ILE A 43 -15.69 -21.36 3.94
C ILE A 43 -17.22 -21.45 3.83
N GLN A 44 -17.90 -20.34 4.06
CA GLN A 44 -19.35 -20.28 3.91
C GLN A 44 -19.72 -20.33 2.43
N THR A 45 -20.59 -21.27 2.08
CA THR A 45 -21.08 -21.47 0.72
C THR A 45 -22.59 -21.65 0.72
N SER A 46 -23.25 -21.28 -0.37
CA SER A 46 -24.65 -21.67 -0.64
C SER A 46 -24.76 -22.40 -1.96
N TYR A 47 -25.66 -23.35 -2.03
CA TYR A 47 -26.04 -24.00 -3.27
C TYR A 47 -26.82 -23.03 -4.14
N ILE A 48 -26.43 -22.88 -5.42
CA ILE A 48 -27.07 -21.98 -6.39
C ILE A 48 -28.03 -22.76 -7.31
N GLY A 49 -27.62 -23.93 -7.74
CA GLY A 49 -28.43 -24.75 -8.65
C GLY A 49 -27.62 -25.79 -9.40
N GLU A 50 -28.32 -26.52 -10.30
CA GLU A 50 -27.70 -27.43 -11.25
C GLU A 50 -27.76 -26.80 -12.63
N TYR A 51 -26.64 -26.79 -13.32
CA TYR A 51 -26.48 -26.18 -14.63
C TYR A 51 -26.06 -27.22 -15.66
N ASP A 52 -26.66 -27.14 -16.84
CA ASP A 52 -26.30 -27.96 -17.99
C ASP A 52 -25.26 -27.18 -18.81
N PHE A 53 -24.01 -27.62 -18.76
CA PHE A 53 -22.91 -26.96 -19.48
C PHE A 53 -22.58 -27.72 -20.77
N LYS A 54 -22.50 -26.98 -21.86
CA LYS A 54 -22.12 -27.53 -23.16
C LYS A 54 -20.78 -28.28 -23.08
N GLY A 55 -20.78 -29.55 -23.45
CA GLY A 55 -19.60 -30.42 -23.45
C GLY A 55 -19.48 -31.28 -22.19
N PHE A 56 -20.42 -31.24 -21.28
CA PHE A 56 -20.49 -32.10 -20.10
C PHE A 56 -21.76 -32.99 -20.18
N SER A 57 -21.60 -34.27 -19.82
CA SER A 57 -22.69 -35.27 -19.93
C SER A 57 -23.69 -35.16 -18.77
N ASN A 58 -23.29 -34.59 -17.64
CA ASN A 58 -24.11 -34.46 -16.45
C ASN A 58 -24.25 -33.01 -16.05
N LYS A 59 -25.37 -32.66 -15.41
CA LYS A 59 -25.56 -31.35 -14.82
C LYS A 59 -24.56 -31.14 -13.69
N GLU A 60 -23.96 -29.96 -13.64
CA GLU A 60 -22.99 -29.58 -12.60
C GLU A 60 -23.68 -28.79 -11.49
N LYS A 61 -23.43 -29.18 -10.24
CA LYS A 61 -23.88 -28.43 -9.07
C LYS A 61 -22.96 -27.24 -8.82
N VAL A 62 -23.54 -26.07 -8.77
CA VAL A 62 -22.79 -24.82 -8.57
C VAL A 62 -23.09 -24.25 -7.21
N TYR A 63 -22.04 -23.74 -6.55
CA TYR A 63 -22.08 -23.16 -5.22
C TYR A 63 -21.48 -21.78 -5.23
N LYS A 64 -22.13 -20.84 -4.52
CA LYS A 64 -21.60 -19.49 -4.27
C LYS A 64 -20.76 -19.47 -2.99
N VAL A 65 -19.63 -18.83 -3.03
CA VAL A 65 -18.82 -18.54 -1.84
C VAL A 65 -19.26 -17.24 -1.21
N PHE A 66 -19.55 -17.26 0.08
CA PHE A 66 -19.69 -16.05 0.87
C PHE A 66 -18.31 -15.68 1.42
N LEU A 67 -17.69 -14.69 0.80
CA LEU A 67 -16.51 -14.09 1.39
C LEU A 67 -16.98 -13.30 2.61
N LYS A 68 -16.60 -13.73 3.81
CA LYS A 68 -16.73 -12.89 5.00
C LYS A 68 -15.74 -11.72 4.83
N HIS A 69 -16.24 -10.64 4.29
CA HIS A 69 -15.45 -9.41 4.20
C HIS A 69 -15.63 -8.64 5.50
N ASN A 70 -14.78 -8.90 6.45
CA ASN A 70 -14.66 -8.01 7.59
C ASN A 70 -13.85 -6.79 7.13
N THR A 71 -14.46 -5.62 7.24
CA THR A 71 -13.68 -4.38 7.17
C THR A 71 -12.72 -4.38 8.36
N ILE A 72 -11.43 -4.35 8.07
CA ILE A 72 -10.40 -4.16 9.09
C ILE A 72 -10.28 -2.66 9.31
N VAL A 73 -10.37 -2.23 10.56
CA VAL A 73 -10.23 -0.82 10.95
C VAL A 73 -9.00 -0.67 11.80
N PHE A 74 -8.09 0.18 11.37
CA PHE A 74 -6.94 0.61 12.15
C PHE A 74 -7.28 1.98 12.72
N ASN A 75 -7.63 2.04 14.00
CA ASN A 75 -7.99 3.26 14.70
C ASN A 75 -6.76 3.91 15.30
N ASP A 76 -6.72 5.25 15.28
CA ASP A 76 -5.70 6.07 15.95
C ASP A 76 -4.25 5.63 15.67
N CYS A 77 -3.99 5.21 14.44
CA CYS A 77 -2.67 4.77 14.01
C CYS A 77 -1.91 5.88 13.27
N TYR A 78 -0.60 5.75 13.19
CA TYR A 78 0.24 6.57 12.34
C TYR A 78 0.25 5.99 10.93
N ILE A 79 -0.46 6.68 10.04
CA ILE A 79 -0.59 6.32 8.62
C ILE A 79 0.64 6.85 7.91
N TRP A 80 1.47 5.95 7.43
CA TRP A 80 2.72 6.22 6.75
C TRP A 80 2.56 5.94 5.26
N PHE A 81 2.71 6.95 4.43
CA PHE A 81 2.60 6.86 2.97
C PHE A 81 3.92 7.28 2.36
N SER A 82 4.54 6.43 1.56
CA SER A 82 5.82 6.74 0.94
C SER A 82 5.81 6.58 -0.57
N ASP A 83 6.72 7.29 -1.22
CA ASP A 83 6.97 7.23 -2.65
C ASP A 83 8.45 7.48 -2.93
N ILE A 84 8.98 6.89 -4.01
CA ILE A 84 10.34 7.12 -4.48
C ILE A 84 10.33 8.21 -5.56
N GLU A 85 10.96 9.34 -5.28
CA GLU A 85 11.01 10.45 -6.24
C GLU A 85 11.60 10.01 -7.58
N LYS A 86 10.91 10.35 -8.68
CA LYS A 86 11.33 10.04 -10.06
C LYS A 86 11.49 8.54 -10.36
N PHE A 87 10.80 7.66 -9.62
CA PHE A 87 10.84 6.22 -9.90
C PHE A 87 10.38 5.93 -11.32
N SER A 88 9.36 6.61 -11.83
CA SER A 88 8.89 6.49 -13.21
C SER A 88 9.97 6.74 -14.27
N ASN A 89 11.01 7.53 -13.96
CA ASN A 89 12.07 7.82 -14.91
C ASN A 89 13.03 6.64 -15.14
N ILE A 90 13.04 5.67 -14.26
CA ILE A 90 13.90 4.48 -14.35
C ILE A 90 13.16 3.25 -14.86
N THR A 91 11.83 3.28 -14.97
CA THR A 91 11.00 2.10 -15.31
C THR A 91 11.22 1.57 -16.73
N THR A 92 11.85 2.33 -17.61
CA THR A 92 12.28 1.86 -18.94
C THR A 92 13.49 0.93 -18.89
N ASN A 93 14.27 0.96 -17.81
CA ASN A 93 15.37 0.04 -17.55
C ASN A 93 14.93 -0.97 -16.49
N ILE A 94 14.53 -2.17 -16.92
CA ILE A 94 13.95 -3.21 -16.05
C ILE A 94 14.93 -3.60 -14.94
N GLU A 95 16.20 -3.89 -15.28
CA GLU A 95 17.20 -4.31 -14.31
C GLU A 95 17.42 -3.25 -13.20
N LEU A 96 17.51 -1.98 -13.60
CA LEU A 96 17.64 -0.88 -12.65
C LEU A 96 16.40 -0.72 -11.79
N THR A 97 15.21 -0.86 -12.39
CA THR A 97 13.93 -0.78 -11.68
C THR A 97 13.81 -1.86 -10.62
N GLU A 98 14.09 -3.11 -10.98
CA GLU A 98 14.09 -4.24 -10.05
C GLU A 98 15.10 -4.02 -8.92
N LYS A 99 16.33 -3.63 -9.24
CA LYS A 99 17.38 -3.35 -8.25
C LYS A 99 16.97 -2.28 -7.23
N VAL A 100 16.37 -1.20 -7.71
CA VAL A 100 15.92 -0.07 -6.87
C VAL A 100 14.73 -0.51 -6.01
N TYR A 101 13.74 -1.17 -6.60
CA TYR A 101 12.57 -1.66 -5.90
C TYR A 101 12.93 -2.70 -4.84
N ASP A 102 13.71 -3.72 -5.18
CA ASP A 102 14.12 -4.78 -4.25
C ASP A 102 14.90 -4.22 -3.06
N LYS A 103 15.77 -3.23 -3.31
CA LYS A 103 16.47 -2.56 -2.22
C LYS A 103 15.51 -1.84 -1.30
N TYR A 104 14.55 -1.09 -1.86
CA TYR A 104 13.59 -0.34 -1.06
C TYR A 104 12.65 -1.27 -0.29
N ASP A 105 12.07 -2.26 -0.95
CA ASP A 105 11.24 -3.28 -0.30
C ASP A 105 11.98 -3.97 0.84
N THR A 106 13.23 -4.41 0.61
CA THR A 106 14.05 -5.03 1.67
C THR A 106 14.20 -4.12 2.89
N LEU A 107 14.40 -2.82 2.72
CA LEU A 107 14.53 -1.87 3.83
C LEU A 107 13.20 -1.69 4.56
N VAL A 108 12.10 -1.57 3.82
CA VAL A 108 10.76 -1.45 4.38
C VAL A 108 10.38 -2.71 5.15
N GLN A 109 10.62 -3.91 4.60
CA GLN A 109 10.32 -5.18 5.29
C GLN A 109 11.12 -5.33 6.60
N LYS A 110 12.40 -4.98 6.61
CA LYS A 110 13.21 -4.97 7.84
C LYS A 110 12.65 -3.99 8.89
N ALA A 111 12.23 -2.81 8.45
CA ALA A 111 11.65 -1.82 9.35
C ALA A 111 10.30 -2.30 9.92
N ILE A 112 9.45 -2.93 9.10
CA ILE A 112 8.18 -3.51 9.53
C ILE A 112 8.40 -4.56 10.63
N GLN A 113 9.33 -5.49 10.42
CA GLN A 113 9.63 -6.54 11.40
C GLN A 113 10.19 -5.96 12.71
N LYS A 114 11.09 -4.98 12.62
CA LYS A 114 11.76 -4.40 13.78
C LYS A 114 10.85 -3.49 14.61
N TYR A 115 9.96 -2.76 13.96
CA TYR A 115 9.13 -1.72 14.57
C TYR A 115 7.64 -2.05 14.57
N ASN A 116 7.29 -3.30 14.36
CA ASN A 116 5.92 -3.85 14.41
C ASN A 116 4.90 -3.04 13.58
N ALA A 117 5.32 -2.59 12.39
CA ALA A 117 4.41 -1.94 11.47
C ALA A 117 3.52 -2.95 10.75
N LYS A 118 2.39 -2.49 10.26
CA LYS A 118 1.45 -3.30 9.46
C LYS A 118 1.45 -2.78 8.03
N ILE A 119 1.65 -3.67 7.06
CA ILE A 119 1.45 -3.32 5.64
C ILE A 119 -0.05 -3.21 5.40
N ILE A 120 -0.48 -2.04 4.95
CA ILE A 120 -1.87 -1.77 4.59
C ILE A 120 -2.06 -2.00 3.09
N ASN A 121 -1.15 -1.47 2.26
CA ASN A 121 -1.16 -1.68 0.81
C ASN A 121 0.21 -1.34 0.20
N ILE A 122 0.43 -1.82 -1.03
CA ILE A 122 1.58 -1.47 -1.87
C ILE A 122 1.03 -1.14 -3.26
N ILE A 123 1.38 0.02 -3.79
CA ILE A 123 0.90 0.52 -5.09
C ILE A 123 2.12 1.00 -5.88
N GLY A 124 2.65 0.15 -6.76
CA GLY A 124 3.92 0.45 -7.44
C GLY A 124 5.06 0.57 -6.43
N ASP A 125 5.75 1.71 -6.41
CA ASP A 125 6.80 2.04 -5.44
C ASP A 125 6.27 2.71 -4.15
N CYS A 126 4.96 2.95 -4.07
CA CYS A 126 4.32 3.50 -2.88
C CYS A 126 4.02 2.41 -1.85
N PHE A 127 4.50 2.58 -0.62
CA PHE A 127 4.12 1.75 0.52
C PHE A 127 3.19 2.50 1.45
N ILE A 128 2.14 1.82 1.89
CA ILE A 128 1.20 2.33 2.90
C ILE A 128 1.32 1.45 4.13
N LEU A 129 1.82 2.02 5.22
CA LEU A 129 2.00 1.31 6.49
C LEU A 129 1.17 1.96 7.59
N ALA A 130 0.86 1.19 8.62
CA ALA A 130 0.30 1.67 9.86
C ALA A 130 1.20 1.30 11.04
N PHE A 131 1.47 2.27 11.91
CA PHE A 131 2.20 2.09 13.16
C PHE A 131 1.30 2.42 14.33
N ASP A 132 1.45 1.69 15.42
CA ASP A 132 0.65 1.90 16.63
C ASP A 132 1.20 3.08 17.48
N ASN A 133 2.49 3.46 17.30
CA ASN A 133 3.09 4.60 17.99
C ASN A 133 4.04 5.42 17.09
N GLY A 134 4.25 6.68 17.48
CA GLY A 134 5.03 7.63 16.69
C GLY A 134 6.53 7.43 16.77
N GLU A 135 7.03 6.88 17.87
CA GLU A 135 8.44 6.60 18.09
C GLU A 135 8.93 5.50 17.15
N ASP A 136 8.17 4.41 17.03
CA ASP A 136 8.48 3.31 16.14
C ASP A 136 8.37 3.74 14.67
N MET A 137 7.33 4.51 14.33
CA MET A 137 7.17 5.12 13.02
C MET A 137 8.39 5.97 12.64
N PHE A 138 8.86 6.86 13.54
CA PHE A 138 10.01 7.71 13.27
C PHE A 138 11.31 6.92 13.17
N LYS A 139 11.57 6.00 14.11
CA LYS A 139 12.77 5.13 14.09
C LYS A 139 12.82 4.26 12.84
N ALA A 140 11.68 3.70 12.42
CA ALA A 140 11.55 2.96 11.17
C ALA A 140 11.94 3.83 9.97
N THR A 141 11.32 5.01 9.85
CA THR A 141 11.59 5.94 8.76
C THR A 141 13.07 6.36 8.72
N LYS A 142 13.63 6.74 9.88
CA LYS A 142 15.04 7.15 9.99
C LYS A 142 15.98 6.01 9.58
N SER A 143 15.69 4.77 9.98
CA SER A 143 16.51 3.61 9.59
C SER A 143 16.47 3.35 8.09
N ILE A 144 15.29 3.49 7.47
CA ILE A 144 15.13 3.38 6.02
C ILE A 144 15.95 4.47 5.32
N PHE A 145 15.83 5.73 5.73
CA PHE A 145 16.52 6.86 5.11
C PHE A 145 18.04 6.71 5.16
N ILE A 146 18.61 6.34 6.31
CA ILE A 146 20.06 6.14 6.46
C ILE A 146 20.58 5.06 5.49
N GLU A 147 19.90 3.92 5.40
CA GLU A 147 20.34 2.84 4.53
C GLU A 147 20.05 3.13 3.04
N TRP A 148 19.00 3.92 2.77
CA TRP A 148 18.68 4.37 1.44
C TRP A 148 19.71 5.39 0.93
N ASP A 149 20.14 6.34 1.75
CA ASP A 149 21.21 7.28 1.41
C ASP A 149 22.52 6.56 1.05
N LYS A 150 22.91 5.53 1.81
CA LYS A 150 24.08 4.70 1.49
C LYS A 150 23.94 4.03 0.12
N PHE A 151 22.74 3.53 -0.19
CA PHE A 151 22.46 2.93 -1.50
C PHE A 151 22.54 3.97 -2.62
N LEU A 152 21.92 5.14 -2.46
CA LEU A 152 21.94 6.20 -3.47
C LEU A 152 23.37 6.69 -3.76
N ILE A 153 24.18 6.86 -2.72
CA ILE A 153 25.59 7.25 -2.86
C ILE A 153 26.36 6.18 -3.64
N LYS A 154 26.19 4.90 -3.27
CA LYS A 154 26.88 3.79 -3.93
C LYS A 154 26.52 3.68 -5.42
N GLU A 155 25.26 3.88 -5.76
CA GLU A 155 24.75 3.76 -7.13
C GLU A 155 24.80 5.09 -7.91
N SER A 156 25.27 6.18 -7.30
CA SER A 156 25.28 7.53 -7.89
C SER A 156 23.90 7.99 -8.35
N MET A 157 22.86 7.66 -7.58
CA MET A 157 21.45 7.94 -7.86
C MET A 157 20.91 9.12 -7.06
N ASN A 158 19.77 9.65 -7.48
CA ASN A 158 19.08 10.76 -6.83
C ASN A 158 17.56 10.54 -6.67
N ASN A 159 17.18 9.29 -6.48
CA ASN A 159 15.80 8.86 -6.26
C ASN A 159 15.49 8.85 -4.76
N PHE A 160 15.23 10.02 -4.19
CA PHE A 160 14.98 10.18 -2.76
C PHE A 160 13.61 9.67 -2.36
N VAL A 161 13.46 9.26 -1.10
CA VAL A 161 12.19 8.81 -0.55
C VAL A 161 11.47 9.97 0.11
N ARG A 162 10.21 10.15 -0.25
CA ARG A 162 9.28 11.07 0.41
C ARG A 162 8.30 10.28 1.25
N VAL A 163 8.03 10.78 2.43
CA VAL A 163 7.08 10.16 3.36
C VAL A 163 6.12 11.22 3.90
N GLY A 164 4.84 10.93 3.80
CA GLY A 164 3.79 11.69 4.47
C GLY A 164 3.20 10.89 5.61
N VAL A 165 3.04 11.50 6.79
CA VAL A 165 2.46 10.82 7.96
C VAL A 165 1.33 11.64 8.57
N HIS A 166 0.21 10.96 8.80
CA HIS A 166 -0.92 11.47 9.54
C HIS A 166 -1.34 10.48 10.62
N ARG A 167 -1.81 10.96 11.77
CA ARG A 167 -2.40 10.12 12.82
C ARG A 167 -3.92 10.13 12.67
N GLY A 168 -4.51 8.95 12.48
CA GLY A 168 -5.94 8.83 12.21
C GLY A 168 -6.40 7.40 12.01
N THR A 169 -7.49 7.23 11.25
CA THR A 169 -8.15 5.94 11.05
C THR A 169 -8.10 5.52 9.57
N ILE A 170 -7.68 4.29 9.32
CA ILE A 170 -7.76 3.65 8.00
C ILE A 170 -8.76 2.50 8.05
N ARG A 171 -9.51 2.35 6.99
CA ARG A 171 -10.37 1.18 6.76
C ARG A 171 -9.85 0.40 5.56
N MET A 172 -9.72 -0.89 5.74
CA MET A 172 -9.37 -1.83 4.68
C MET A 172 -10.51 -2.81 4.46
N TYR A 173 -11.03 -2.81 3.26
CA TYR A 173 -12.05 -3.75 2.80
C TYR A 173 -11.52 -4.47 1.58
N ARG A 174 -11.17 -5.75 1.70
CA ARG A 174 -10.40 -6.48 0.68
C ARG A 174 -9.07 -5.74 0.38
N ALA A 175 -8.81 -5.46 -0.91
CA ALA A 175 -7.68 -4.63 -1.36
C ALA A 175 -7.97 -3.12 -1.37
N LEU A 176 -9.22 -2.71 -1.08
CA LEU A 176 -9.57 -1.30 -1.01
C LEU A 176 -9.14 -0.73 0.33
N VAL A 177 -8.23 0.22 0.29
CA VAL A 177 -7.85 1.04 1.45
C VAL A 177 -8.53 2.40 1.32
N SER A 178 -9.23 2.82 2.35
CA SER A 178 -10.01 4.06 2.34
C SER A 178 -9.93 4.81 3.67
N GLY A 179 -10.11 6.11 3.60
CA GLY A 179 -10.16 7.01 4.73
C GLY A 179 -9.67 8.41 4.36
N ASN A 180 -10.28 9.46 4.93
CA ASN A 180 -9.81 10.83 4.73
C ASN A 180 -8.37 10.99 5.25
N ASP A 181 -8.03 10.28 6.32
CA ASP A 181 -6.73 10.36 6.97
C ASP A 181 -5.60 9.79 6.09
N LEU A 182 -5.90 8.75 5.30
CA LEU A 182 -4.99 8.25 4.27
C LEU A 182 -4.71 9.33 3.20
N ASN A 183 -5.77 10.01 2.75
CA ASN A 183 -5.62 11.08 1.76
C ASN A 183 -4.79 12.26 2.29
N ILE A 184 -4.81 12.50 3.61
CA ILE A 184 -3.96 13.52 4.24
C ILE A 184 -2.49 13.08 4.19
N ALA A 185 -2.18 11.84 4.56
CA ALA A 185 -0.82 11.30 4.49
C ALA A 185 -0.26 11.35 3.04
N ALA A 186 -1.04 10.91 2.05
CA ALA A 186 -0.66 10.98 0.65
C ALA A 186 -0.41 12.41 0.15
N ARG A 187 -1.24 13.38 0.58
CA ARG A 187 -1.03 14.80 0.23
C ARG A 187 0.22 15.39 0.88
N LEU A 188 0.56 14.96 2.10
CA LEU A 188 1.79 15.39 2.76
C LEU A 188 3.03 14.88 2.02
N GLU A 189 3.01 13.63 1.56
CA GLU A 189 4.06 13.06 0.72
C GLU A 189 4.21 13.88 -0.56
N SER A 190 3.13 14.05 -1.34
CA SER A 190 3.15 14.78 -2.61
C SER A 190 3.51 16.27 -2.44
N ALA A 191 3.14 16.89 -1.33
CA ALA A 191 3.45 18.29 -1.06
C ALA A 191 4.93 18.51 -0.76
N ALA A 192 5.66 17.50 -0.31
CA ALA A 192 7.08 17.58 -0.04
C ALA A 192 7.95 17.89 -1.29
N ILE A 193 7.38 17.79 -2.50
CA ILE A 193 8.06 18.14 -3.76
C ILE A 193 8.46 19.61 -3.82
N GLY A 194 7.68 20.52 -3.22
CA GLY A 194 7.87 21.98 -3.28
C GLY A 194 8.90 22.54 -2.30
N PHE A 195 9.57 21.69 -1.53
CA PHE A 195 10.60 22.15 -0.62
C PHE A 195 11.90 22.44 -1.36
N ASP A 196 12.52 23.57 -1.02
CA ASP A 196 13.89 23.94 -1.41
C ASP A 196 14.95 23.03 -0.72
N ILE A 197 14.52 21.87 -0.22
CA ILE A 197 15.39 20.83 0.33
C ILE A 197 15.83 19.95 -0.85
N LYS A 198 16.71 20.52 -1.65
CA LYS A 198 17.27 19.84 -2.81
C LYS A 198 17.98 18.56 -2.37
N ARG A 199 17.46 17.42 -2.87
CA ARG A 199 18.13 16.11 -2.85
C ARG A 199 18.30 15.49 -1.48
N ARG A 200 17.18 15.15 -0.80
CA ARG A 200 17.19 14.46 0.50
C ARG A 200 15.93 13.63 0.70
N ASN A 201 16.06 12.55 1.44
CA ASN A 201 14.90 11.85 1.95
C ASN A 201 14.18 12.75 2.97
N ILE A 202 12.86 12.79 2.91
CA ILE A 202 12.06 13.68 3.75
C ILE A 202 10.82 12.97 4.31
N ILE A 203 10.55 13.19 5.58
CA ILE A 203 9.26 12.88 6.20
C ILE A 203 8.56 14.18 6.58
N SER A 204 7.27 14.25 6.26
CA SER A 204 6.37 15.36 6.58
C SER A 204 5.23 14.82 7.44
N ILE A 205 5.01 15.40 8.61
CA ILE A 205 3.97 14.94 9.53
C ILE A 205 3.04 16.07 9.94
N THR A 206 1.75 15.76 10.19
CA THR A 206 0.79 16.71 10.74
C THR A 206 1.07 17.03 12.20
N SER A 207 0.53 18.16 12.68
CA SER A 207 0.60 18.57 14.08
C SER A 207 0.09 17.48 15.03
N GLY A 208 -1.04 16.83 14.70
CA GLY A 208 -1.58 15.74 15.51
C GLY A 208 -0.65 14.53 15.60
N ALA A 209 -0.02 14.14 14.49
CA ALA A 209 0.98 13.07 14.47
C ALA A 209 2.22 13.48 15.29
N TYR A 210 2.71 14.71 15.16
CA TYR A 210 3.85 15.21 15.96
C TYR A 210 3.55 15.27 17.46
N GLN A 211 2.37 15.74 17.83
CA GLN A 211 1.97 15.83 19.25
C GLN A 211 1.92 14.46 19.92
N GLY A 212 1.49 13.44 19.19
CA GLY A 212 1.42 12.06 19.67
C GLY A 212 2.77 11.37 19.91
N ILE A 213 3.88 11.91 19.39
CA ILE A 213 5.23 11.46 19.75
C ILE A 213 5.52 11.93 21.16
N MET A 214 5.86 11.01 22.06
CA MET A 214 6.14 11.37 23.48
C MET A 214 7.62 11.66 23.73
N ASP A 215 8.51 11.04 22.97
CA ASP A 215 9.95 11.19 23.11
C ASP A 215 10.42 12.59 22.67
N LYS A 216 10.95 13.37 23.62
CA LYS A 216 11.43 14.72 23.38
C LYS A 216 12.67 14.77 22.47
N VAL A 217 13.51 13.74 22.51
CA VAL A 217 14.71 13.67 21.65
C VAL A 217 14.27 13.54 20.19
N ILE A 218 13.31 12.66 19.93
CA ILE A 218 12.71 12.51 18.60
C ILE A 218 12.03 13.80 18.15
N LYS A 219 11.26 14.45 19.02
CA LYS A 219 10.61 15.73 18.69
C LYS A 219 11.58 16.81 18.27
N ASN A 220 12.74 16.87 18.89
CA ASN A 220 13.77 17.87 18.59
C ASN A 220 14.43 17.66 17.22
N GLU A 221 14.28 16.48 16.61
CA GLU A 221 14.79 16.24 15.25
C GLU A 221 13.91 16.89 14.17
N PHE A 222 12.66 17.22 14.49
CA PHE A 222 11.73 17.85 13.55
C PHE A 222 11.90 19.37 13.49
N LYS A 223 11.82 19.89 12.26
CA LYS A 223 11.71 21.33 11.99
C LYS A 223 10.27 21.69 11.73
N ILE A 224 9.85 22.85 12.20
CA ILE A 224 8.50 23.37 11.98
C ILE A 224 8.48 24.19 10.70
N LEU A 225 7.52 23.92 9.83
CA LEU A 225 7.24 24.73 8.68
C LEU A 225 5.81 25.27 8.73
N SER A 226 5.66 26.55 8.35
CA SER A 226 4.34 27.09 8.09
C SER A 226 3.79 26.50 6.79
N MET A 227 2.49 26.26 6.73
CA MET A 227 1.82 25.69 5.56
C MET A 227 2.07 26.50 4.29
N ASN A 228 2.24 27.83 4.40
CA ASN A 228 2.52 28.71 3.27
C ASN A 228 3.87 28.41 2.58
N LYS A 229 4.80 27.80 3.31
CA LYS A 229 6.12 27.41 2.79
C LYS A 229 6.20 25.93 2.39
N PHE A 230 5.13 25.16 2.65
CA PHE A 230 5.19 23.70 2.54
C PHE A 230 4.95 23.16 1.12
N SER A 231 4.21 23.84 0.27
CA SER A 231 3.94 23.33 -1.08
C SER A 231 3.78 24.45 -2.09
N GLU A 232 4.40 24.31 -3.25
CA GLU A 232 4.15 25.16 -4.42
C GLU A 232 2.78 24.87 -5.06
N ASN A 233 2.26 23.65 -4.89
CA ASN A 233 0.93 23.29 -5.38
C ASN A 233 -0.16 23.94 -4.54
N ILE A 234 -0.77 25.01 -5.09
CA ILE A 234 -1.78 25.82 -4.42
C ILE A 234 -3.00 24.98 -4.01
N GLU A 235 -3.40 23.99 -4.79
CA GLU A 235 -4.57 23.16 -4.50
C GLU A 235 -4.32 22.21 -3.33
N VAL A 236 -3.18 21.53 -3.32
CA VAL A 236 -2.75 20.67 -2.20
C VAL A 236 -2.63 21.50 -0.92
N ARG A 237 -1.98 22.67 -1.02
CA ARG A 237 -1.86 23.62 0.09
C ARG A 237 -3.21 24.03 0.66
N LYS A 238 -4.15 24.49 -0.19
CA LYS A 238 -5.50 24.90 0.25
C LYS A 238 -6.26 23.76 0.93
N ARG A 239 -6.13 22.53 0.45
CA ARG A 239 -6.80 21.37 1.05
C ARG A 239 -6.21 20.98 2.41
N LEU A 240 -4.91 21.14 2.60
CA LEU A 240 -4.25 20.89 3.89
C LEU A 240 -4.46 22.06 4.86
N GLN A 241 -4.41 23.31 4.39
CA GLN A 241 -4.57 24.52 5.22
C GLN A 241 -5.92 24.61 5.95
N LYS A 242 -6.98 23.98 5.43
CA LYS A 242 -8.28 23.94 6.13
C LYS A 242 -8.18 23.36 7.55
N ASN A 243 -7.20 22.46 7.77
CA ASN A 243 -7.10 21.67 9.00
C ASN A 243 -5.74 21.79 9.69
N TYR A 244 -4.71 22.32 9.02
CA TYR A 244 -3.34 22.32 9.53
C TYR A 244 -2.63 23.65 9.22
N ASP A 245 -2.21 24.36 10.26
CA ASP A 245 -1.42 25.60 10.13
C ASP A 245 0.08 25.33 10.02
N LYS A 246 0.53 24.22 10.61
CA LYS A 246 1.92 23.84 10.73
C LYS A 246 2.15 22.38 10.33
N ILE A 247 3.25 22.14 9.65
CA ILE A 247 3.76 20.80 9.32
C ILE A 247 5.14 20.65 9.95
N TYR A 248 5.45 19.46 10.39
CA TYR A 248 6.73 19.11 10.97
C TYR A 248 7.50 18.24 9.99
N ILE A 249 8.75 18.55 9.75
CA ILE A 249 9.59 17.82 8.80
C ILE A 249 10.89 17.34 9.46
N PHE A 250 11.35 16.18 9.02
CA PHE A 250 12.70 15.69 9.23
C PHE A 250 13.27 15.26 7.87
N HIS A 251 14.57 15.42 7.69
CA HIS A 251 15.29 15.00 6.48
C HIS A 251 16.70 14.54 6.82
N THR A 252 17.27 13.64 6.02
CA THR A 252 18.67 13.21 6.05
C THR A 252 19.51 13.96 5.04
#